data_addcb56114a393a4507061bb7c6e4a65
#
_entry.id   addcb56114a393a4507061bb7c6e4a65
#
_cell.length_a   1.000
_cell.length_b   1.000
_cell.length_c   1.000
_cell.angle_alpha   90.00
_cell.angle_beta   90.00
_cell.angle_gamma   90.00
#
_symmetry.space_group_name_H-M   'P 1'
#
loop_
_entity.id
_entity.type
_entity.pdbx_description
1 polymer ?
#
loop_
_entity_poly.entity_id
_entity_poly.type
_entity_poly.pdbx_seq_one_letter_code
_entity_poly.pdbx_strand_id
1 'polypeptide(L)'
;MRIIAAEVRRRWPDTALVADVHFVPQVADALVIELKNGTLFPGFVDVHVHLREPGFSRKETIATGTRAAAHGGFTAVCPMPNLKPVPDSLEHLQPQLDLIQRDGVVHVYPYGAITVGEQGKDLADLEGLAPYVVAFSDDGRGVQNSENMRQAMRRAKALGKLIVAHCEDESLVGGGYIHDGAYARAHGHRGNPSASEWKQVERDLALVEETGCAYHVCHVSTKESVELIRQAKAKGLDVTCETTPHYLVFNDTMLQEDGRFKMNPPIRSEADRQALLAGIQDGTVDMVATDHAPHTAEEKAGGLEKSLNGIVGLETAFPVLYTQLVRPGILTLAQLVDLMHTNPAKRFGLGGGLEVGAPADLTVFDLDACYTIRPEDFLSQGKSSPFTGQTVYGKCLLTLSGGTIAWQAKGGDQG
;
A
#
# COMPACT_ATOMS: atom_id res chain seq x y z
N MET A 1 -11.77 -21.49 -10.28
CA MET A 1 -11.90 -21.36 -11.73
C MET A 1 -10.50 -21.24 -12.32
N ARG A 2 -10.11 -22.03 -13.33
CA ARG A 2 -8.85 -21.84 -14.04
C ARG A 2 -9.19 -21.16 -15.37
N ILE A 3 -8.57 -20.05 -15.70
CA ILE A 3 -8.60 -19.47 -17.03
C ILE A 3 -7.67 -20.33 -17.88
N ILE A 4 -8.22 -21.14 -18.82
CA ILE A 4 -7.46 -22.12 -19.60
C ILE A 4 -7.01 -21.53 -20.93
N ALA A 5 -7.75 -20.56 -21.47
CA ALA A 5 -7.34 -19.81 -22.64
C ALA A 5 -7.97 -18.42 -22.61
N ALA A 6 -7.21 -17.43 -23.00
CA ALA A 6 -7.69 -16.08 -23.25
C ALA A 6 -7.07 -15.60 -24.56
N GLU A 7 -7.89 -15.02 -25.45
CA GLU A 7 -7.37 -14.21 -26.54
C GLU A 7 -7.09 -12.82 -25.96
N VAL A 8 -5.80 -12.51 -25.81
CA VAL A 8 -5.35 -11.26 -25.24
C VAL A 8 -4.89 -10.37 -26.37
N ARG A 9 -5.60 -9.31 -26.68
CA ARG A 9 -5.17 -8.28 -27.62
C ARG A 9 -4.36 -7.23 -26.87
N ARG A 10 -3.06 -7.14 -27.23
CA ARG A 10 -2.20 -6.10 -26.67
C ARG A 10 -2.67 -4.73 -27.19
N ARG A 11 -3.19 -3.91 -26.31
CA ARG A 11 -3.61 -2.54 -26.63
C ARG A 11 -2.41 -1.59 -26.66
N TRP A 12 -1.33 -1.95 -25.95
CA TRP A 12 -0.06 -1.23 -25.90
C TRP A 12 1.08 -2.19 -26.20
N PRO A 13 1.67 -2.13 -27.42
CA PRO A 13 2.64 -3.13 -27.88
C PRO A 13 3.92 -3.20 -27.05
N ASP A 14 4.25 -2.16 -26.29
CA ASP A 14 5.48 -2.10 -25.49
C ASP A 14 5.29 -2.61 -24.04
N THR A 15 4.08 -3.03 -23.66
CA THR A 15 3.79 -3.52 -22.33
C THR A 15 3.24 -4.94 -22.37
N ALA A 16 3.98 -5.87 -21.81
CA ALA A 16 3.57 -7.28 -21.78
C ALA A 16 2.35 -7.58 -20.89
N LEU A 17 1.86 -6.58 -20.14
CA LEU A 17 0.96 -6.77 -19.00
C LEU A 17 -0.45 -6.18 -19.16
N VAL A 18 -0.70 -5.42 -20.21
CA VAL A 18 -2.00 -4.78 -20.44
C VAL A 18 -2.61 -5.29 -21.75
N ALA A 19 -3.86 -5.75 -21.70
CA ALA A 19 -4.50 -6.34 -22.87
C ALA A 19 -6.03 -6.23 -22.81
N ASP A 20 -6.66 -6.11 -23.99
CA ASP A 20 -8.08 -6.37 -24.14
C ASP A 20 -8.32 -7.89 -24.10
N VAL A 21 -9.29 -8.35 -23.30
CA VAL A 21 -9.47 -9.78 -23.04
C VAL A 21 -10.73 -10.32 -23.68
N HIS A 22 -10.56 -11.40 -24.45
CA HIS A 22 -11.64 -12.30 -24.81
C HIS A 22 -11.37 -13.66 -24.16
N PHE A 23 -12.22 -14.07 -23.22
CA PHE A 23 -12.14 -15.38 -22.61
C PHE A 23 -12.77 -16.42 -23.54
N VAL A 24 -11.96 -17.36 -24.01
CA VAL A 24 -12.45 -18.51 -24.81
C VAL A 24 -12.45 -19.73 -23.90
N PRO A 25 -13.61 -20.24 -23.48
CA PRO A 25 -13.67 -21.44 -22.68
C PRO A 25 -13.28 -22.65 -23.52
N GLN A 26 -12.30 -23.42 -23.03
CA GLN A 26 -11.89 -24.70 -23.63
C GLN A 26 -12.53 -25.92 -22.94
N VAL A 27 -13.38 -25.73 -21.96
CA VAL A 27 -14.02 -26.78 -21.17
C VAL A 27 -15.53 -26.56 -21.15
N ALA A 28 -16.29 -27.62 -21.34
CA ALA A 28 -17.76 -27.55 -21.51
C ALA A 28 -18.53 -26.86 -20.35
N ASP A 29 -17.97 -26.87 -19.13
CA ASP A 29 -18.60 -26.30 -17.94
C ASP A 29 -17.88 -25.02 -17.45
N ALA A 30 -17.15 -24.32 -18.32
CA ALA A 30 -16.45 -23.10 -17.93
C ALA A 30 -17.45 -21.92 -17.75
N LEU A 31 -17.30 -21.18 -16.65
CA LEU A 31 -18.01 -19.92 -16.47
C LEU A 31 -17.44 -18.91 -17.48
N VAL A 32 -18.30 -18.41 -18.36
CA VAL A 32 -17.97 -17.31 -19.31
C VAL A 32 -18.38 -16.00 -18.66
N ILE A 33 -17.44 -15.09 -18.53
CA ILE A 33 -17.70 -13.73 -18.07
C ILE A 33 -17.38 -12.80 -19.25
N GLU A 34 -18.42 -12.19 -19.82
CA GLU A 34 -18.27 -11.16 -20.84
C GLU A 34 -18.23 -9.78 -20.19
N LEU A 35 -17.13 -9.07 -20.41
CA LEU A 35 -16.95 -7.70 -19.96
C LEU A 35 -16.79 -6.80 -21.18
N LYS A 36 -17.67 -5.83 -21.33
CA LYS A 36 -17.54 -4.80 -22.36
C LYS A 36 -16.53 -3.75 -21.87
N ASN A 37 -15.66 -3.28 -22.76
CA ASN A 37 -14.64 -2.26 -22.51
C ASN A 37 -13.64 -2.60 -21.40
N GLY A 38 -13.48 -3.90 -21.08
CA GLY A 38 -12.57 -4.33 -20.03
C GLY A 38 -11.11 -4.35 -20.49
N THR A 39 -10.24 -3.73 -19.71
CA THR A 39 -8.78 -3.89 -19.81
C THR A 39 -8.30 -4.82 -18.70
N LEU A 40 -7.62 -5.90 -19.06
CA LEU A 40 -7.09 -6.89 -18.12
C LEU A 40 -5.73 -6.45 -17.60
N PHE A 41 -5.58 -6.57 -16.29
CA PHE A 41 -4.31 -6.41 -15.57
C PHE A 41 -4.00 -7.65 -14.73
N PRO A 42 -2.72 -7.92 -14.40
CA PRO A 42 -2.41 -8.77 -13.27
C PRO A 42 -3.02 -8.13 -12.02
N GLY A 43 -3.44 -8.97 -11.06
CA GLY A 43 -3.99 -8.45 -9.80
C GLY A 43 -2.98 -7.60 -9.06
N PHE A 44 -3.39 -6.44 -8.57
CA PHE A 44 -2.49 -5.53 -7.86
C PHE A 44 -2.06 -6.10 -6.51
N VAL A 45 -0.89 -5.67 -6.04
CA VAL A 45 -0.29 -6.07 -4.76
C VAL A 45 -0.09 -4.82 -3.92
N ASP A 46 -0.68 -4.78 -2.74
CA ASP A 46 -0.49 -3.69 -1.78
C ASP A 46 0.32 -4.19 -0.58
N VAL A 47 1.51 -3.65 -0.45
CA VAL A 47 2.46 -4.09 0.58
C VAL A 47 2.31 -3.33 1.91
N HIS A 48 1.34 -2.41 2.01
CA HIS A 48 1.14 -1.59 3.20
C HIS A 48 -0.34 -1.28 3.44
N VAL A 49 -0.99 -2.08 4.27
CA VAL A 49 -2.39 -1.89 4.67
C VAL A 49 -2.59 -2.17 6.15
N HIS A 50 -3.69 -1.65 6.72
CA HIS A 50 -4.10 -1.91 8.11
C HIS A 50 -5.48 -2.55 8.13
N LEU A 51 -5.54 -3.88 8.24
CA LEU A 51 -6.81 -4.61 8.33
C LEU A 51 -7.42 -4.62 9.76
N ARG A 52 -6.70 -4.06 10.73
CA ARG A 52 -7.18 -3.76 12.08
C ARG A 52 -7.62 -4.96 12.92
N GLU A 53 -7.56 -6.16 12.41
CA GLU A 53 -8.01 -7.39 13.10
C GLU A 53 -6.85 -8.39 13.24
N PRO A 54 -6.68 -8.94 14.46
CA PRO A 54 -7.52 -8.82 15.66
C PRO A 54 -7.33 -7.49 16.43
N GLY A 55 -8.29 -7.20 17.29
CA GLY A 55 -8.19 -6.15 18.33
C GLY A 55 -8.89 -4.84 18.02
N PHE A 56 -9.08 -4.48 16.75
CA PHE A 56 -9.68 -3.20 16.35
C PHE A 56 -10.77 -3.35 15.29
N SER A 57 -11.54 -4.44 15.34
CA SER A 57 -12.58 -4.81 14.35
C SER A 57 -13.66 -3.74 14.14
N ARG A 58 -13.82 -2.79 15.08
CA ARG A 58 -14.72 -1.65 14.88
C ARG A 58 -14.26 -0.68 13.79
N LYS A 59 -12.94 -0.70 13.44
CA LYS A 59 -12.35 0.19 12.43
C LYS A 59 -12.30 -0.48 11.06
N GLU A 60 -11.96 -1.77 11.05
CA GLU A 60 -11.89 -2.63 9.87
C GLU A 60 -11.85 -4.09 10.31
N THR A 61 -12.25 -4.99 9.42
CA THR A 61 -12.09 -6.43 9.57
C THR A 61 -11.34 -7.00 8.37
N ILE A 62 -10.77 -8.18 8.52
CA ILE A 62 -10.17 -8.90 7.39
C ILE A 62 -11.21 -9.11 6.28
N ALA A 63 -12.47 -9.44 6.66
CA ALA A 63 -13.56 -9.63 5.70
C ALA A 63 -13.85 -8.36 4.88
N THR A 64 -13.97 -7.19 5.52
CA THR A 64 -14.33 -5.94 4.84
C THR A 64 -13.14 -5.32 4.13
N GLY A 65 -11.95 -5.33 4.73
CA GLY A 65 -10.73 -4.81 4.13
C GLY A 65 -10.28 -5.61 2.89
N THR A 66 -10.40 -6.95 2.92
CA THR A 66 -10.07 -7.77 1.74
C THR A 66 -11.10 -7.61 0.61
N ARG A 67 -12.39 -7.34 0.93
CA ARG A 67 -13.38 -6.96 -0.08
C ARG A 67 -13.08 -5.58 -0.68
N ALA A 68 -12.66 -4.62 0.14
CA ALA A 68 -12.22 -3.31 -0.34
C ALA A 68 -10.99 -3.44 -1.24
N ALA A 69 -10.04 -4.32 -0.89
CA ALA A 69 -8.91 -4.65 -1.74
C ALA A 69 -9.35 -5.22 -3.09
N ALA A 70 -10.24 -6.21 -3.09
CA ALA A 70 -10.78 -6.80 -4.32
C ALA A 70 -11.53 -5.77 -5.18
N HIS A 71 -12.31 -4.86 -4.58
CA HIS A 71 -12.98 -3.77 -5.27
C HIS A 71 -11.97 -2.78 -5.90
N GLY A 72 -10.82 -2.58 -5.26
CA GLY A 72 -9.73 -1.76 -5.78
C GLY A 72 -8.83 -2.47 -6.82
N GLY A 73 -9.08 -3.74 -7.13
CA GLY A 73 -8.28 -4.52 -8.08
C GLY A 73 -7.08 -5.25 -7.46
N PHE A 74 -6.94 -5.22 -6.14
CA PHE A 74 -5.86 -5.92 -5.44
C PHE A 74 -6.21 -7.39 -5.22
N THR A 75 -5.26 -8.28 -5.50
CA THR A 75 -5.36 -9.72 -5.25
C THR A 75 -4.45 -10.18 -4.12
N ALA A 76 -3.54 -9.32 -3.67
CA ALA A 76 -2.67 -9.57 -2.54
C ALA A 76 -2.49 -8.30 -1.70
N VAL A 77 -2.54 -8.44 -0.37
CA VAL A 77 -2.33 -7.35 0.59
C VAL A 77 -1.45 -7.81 1.75
N CYS A 78 -0.61 -6.89 2.27
CA CYS A 78 0.28 -7.17 3.40
C CYS A 78 -0.11 -6.28 4.60
N PRO A 79 -0.87 -6.82 5.57
CA PRO A 79 -1.28 -6.03 6.73
C PRO A 79 -0.16 -5.86 7.75
N MET A 80 0.02 -4.60 8.19
CA MET A 80 0.97 -4.17 9.21
C MET A 80 0.64 -4.75 10.60
N PRO A 81 1.65 -4.91 11.49
CA PRO A 81 1.53 -5.65 12.74
C PRO A 81 0.91 -4.88 13.89
N ASN A 82 0.51 -3.62 13.72
CA ASN A 82 -0.04 -2.76 14.79
C ASN A 82 -1.45 -3.19 15.23
N LEU A 83 -1.53 -4.40 15.79
CA LEU A 83 -2.74 -5.11 16.20
C LEU A 83 -2.80 -5.36 17.72
N LYS A 84 -3.83 -6.04 18.19
CA LYS A 84 -3.95 -6.47 19.58
C LYS A 84 -4.52 -7.87 19.67
N PRO A 85 -3.71 -8.88 20.02
CA PRO A 85 -2.28 -8.75 20.33
C PRO A 85 -1.44 -8.31 19.12
N VAL A 86 -0.28 -7.69 19.39
CA VAL A 86 0.75 -7.45 18.39
C VAL A 86 1.35 -8.80 17.99
N PRO A 87 1.52 -9.14 16.70
CA PRO A 87 2.09 -10.40 16.24
C PRO A 87 3.63 -10.44 16.44
N ASP A 88 4.07 -10.46 17.69
CA ASP A 88 5.47 -10.52 18.13
C ASP A 88 5.92 -11.94 18.50
N SER A 89 5.00 -12.90 18.44
CA SER A 89 5.23 -14.35 18.63
C SER A 89 4.22 -15.12 17.80
N LEU A 90 4.45 -16.42 17.56
CA LEU A 90 3.49 -17.27 16.84
C LEU A 90 2.15 -17.37 17.59
N GLU A 91 2.17 -17.38 18.92
CA GLU A 91 0.95 -17.38 19.75
C GLU A 91 0.09 -16.14 19.46
N HIS A 92 0.74 -14.96 19.35
CA HIS A 92 0.04 -13.71 19.08
C HIS A 92 -0.35 -13.54 17.60
N LEU A 93 0.39 -14.17 16.67
CA LEU A 93 0.07 -14.14 15.23
C LEU A 93 -1.08 -15.09 14.88
N GLN A 94 -1.21 -16.23 15.58
CA GLN A 94 -2.18 -17.28 15.22
C GLN A 94 -3.63 -16.78 15.07
N PRO A 95 -4.17 -15.93 15.96
CA PRO A 95 -5.52 -15.38 15.78
C PRO A 95 -5.70 -14.62 14.46
N GLN A 96 -4.67 -13.92 13.99
CA GLN A 96 -4.73 -13.23 12.69
C GLN A 96 -4.73 -14.23 11.53
N LEU A 97 -3.91 -15.29 11.60
CA LEU A 97 -3.86 -16.33 10.57
C LEU A 97 -5.22 -17.08 10.47
N ASP A 98 -5.85 -17.37 11.59
CA ASP A 98 -7.17 -18.01 11.62
C ASP A 98 -8.24 -17.13 10.97
N LEU A 99 -8.22 -15.83 11.25
CA LEU A 99 -9.13 -14.86 10.63
C LEU A 99 -8.86 -14.71 9.12
N ILE A 100 -7.60 -14.66 8.70
CA ILE A 100 -7.21 -14.62 7.28
C ILE A 100 -7.75 -15.84 6.53
N GLN A 101 -7.56 -17.03 7.10
CA GLN A 101 -8.04 -18.28 6.49
C GLN A 101 -9.57 -18.33 6.37
N ARG A 102 -10.29 -17.81 7.37
CA ARG A 102 -11.75 -17.84 7.41
C ARG A 102 -12.41 -16.78 6.52
N ASP A 103 -11.89 -15.57 6.53
CA ASP A 103 -12.60 -14.38 6.07
C ASP A 103 -11.94 -13.68 4.86
N GLY A 104 -10.69 -14.03 4.53
CA GLY A 104 -9.96 -13.40 3.45
C GLY A 104 -10.50 -13.76 2.07
N VAL A 105 -10.86 -12.79 1.24
CA VAL A 105 -11.31 -13.00 -0.14
C VAL A 105 -10.21 -12.75 -1.18
N VAL A 106 -9.09 -12.16 -0.77
CA VAL A 106 -7.83 -12.05 -1.53
C VAL A 106 -6.69 -12.63 -0.71
N HIS A 107 -5.51 -12.81 -1.30
CA HIS A 107 -4.33 -13.27 -0.56
C HIS A 107 -3.93 -12.23 0.50
N VAL A 108 -3.67 -12.69 1.72
CA VAL A 108 -3.24 -11.84 2.83
C VAL A 108 -1.94 -12.38 3.40
N TYR A 109 -0.89 -11.57 3.38
CA TYR A 109 0.47 -11.91 3.84
C TYR A 109 0.87 -11.01 4.99
N PRO A 110 0.65 -11.42 6.27
CA PRO A 110 0.88 -10.54 7.42
C PRO A 110 2.37 -10.24 7.65
N TYR A 111 2.63 -9.09 8.26
CA TYR A 111 3.91 -8.77 8.86
C TYR A 111 4.00 -9.32 10.29
N GLY A 112 5.22 -9.70 10.72
CA GLY A 112 5.55 -9.89 12.12
C GLY A 112 6.15 -8.61 12.70
N ALA A 113 5.97 -8.38 14.00
CA ALA A 113 6.61 -7.27 14.67
C ALA A 113 8.14 -7.45 14.76
N ILE A 114 8.88 -6.34 14.72
CA ILE A 114 10.33 -6.32 14.99
C ILE A 114 10.60 -6.45 16.48
N THR A 115 9.79 -5.72 17.29
CA THR A 115 9.98 -5.68 18.75
C THR A 115 8.71 -6.13 19.49
N VAL A 116 8.90 -6.62 20.70
CA VAL A 116 7.79 -7.06 21.57
C VAL A 116 6.82 -5.91 21.80
N GLY A 117 5.55 -6.13 21.41
CA GLY A 117 4.50 -5.15 21.52
C GLY A 117 4.75 -3.86 20.75
N GLU A 118 5.66 -3.84 19.76
CA GLU A 118 6.09 -2.64 19.01
C GLU A 118 6.60 -1.52 19.94
N GLN A 119 7.34 -1.90 21.00
CA GLN A 119 7.82 -0.94 22.01
C GLN A 119 9.26 -0.48 21.79
N GLY A 120 9.95 -1.01 20.76
CA GLY A 120 11.33 -0.65 20.44
C GLY A 120 12.38 -1.12 21.48
N LYS A 121 12.01 -1.97 22.43
CA LYS A 121 12.88 -2.39 23.55
C LYS A 121 13.53 -3.76 23.31
N ASP A 122 12.75 -4.82 23.34
CA ASP A 122 13.19 -6.18 23.17
C ASP A 122 12.77 -6.68 21.79
N LEU A 123 13.61 -7.49 21.13
CA LEU A 123 13.25 -8.06 19.83
C LEU A 123 12.16 -9.12 20.00
N ALA A 124 11.23 -9.17 19.07
CA ALA A 124 10.21 -10.20 18.93
C ALA A 124 10.84 -11.58 18.61
N ASP A 125 10.04 -12.63 18.62
CA ASP A 125 10.46 -13.98 18.21
C ASP A 125 10.52 -14.08 16.67
N LEU A 126 11.55 -13.44 16.07
CA LEU A 126 11.70 -13.38 14.63
C LEU A 126 11.85 -14.75 13.98
N GLU A 127 12.53 -15.69 14.66
CA GLU A 127 12.74 -17.05 14.17
C GLU A 127 11.41 -17.85 14.13
N GLY A 128 10.62 -17.74 15.19
CA GLY A 128 9.30 -18.41 15.26
C GLY A 128 8.29 -17.81 14.26
N LEU A 129 8.39 -16.51 13.99
CA LEU A 129 7.50 -15.80 13.07
C LEU A 129 7.87 -15.97 11.59
N ALA A 130 9.16 -16.09 11.25
CA ALA A 130 9.67 -16.07 9.89
C ALA A 130 8.94 -16.98 8.88
N PRO A 131 8.53 -18.23 9.24
CA PRO A 131 7.80 -19.10 8.30
C PRO A 131 6.40 -18.59 7.90
N TYR A 132 5.81 -17.71 8.70
CA TYR A 132 4.39 -17.33 8.60
C TYR A 132 4.18 -15.90 8.14
N VAL A 133 5.23 -15.07 8.11
CA VAL A 133 5.13 -13.64 7.80
C VAL A 133 5.91 -13.29 6.52
N VAL A 134 5.46 -12.26 5.82
CA VAL A 134 6.14 -11.80 4.61
C VAL A 134 7.45 -11.09 4.93
N ALA A 135 7.48 -10.28 5.98
CA ALA A 135 8.62 -9.51 6.46
C ALA A 135 8.37 -9.04 7.91
N PHE A 136 9.25 -8.22 8.46
CA PHE A 136 9.13 -7.68 9.81
C PHE A 136 9.00 -6.15 9.77
N SER A 137 8.09 -5.62 10.63
CA SER A 137 7.83 -4.18 10.75
C SER A 137 7.42 -3.83 12.18
N ASP A 138 7.72 -2.60 12.63
CA ASP A 138 7.09 -1.94 13.78
C ASP A 138 6.37 -0.69 13.26
N ASP A 139 5.49 -0.88 12.27
CA ASP A 139 4.81 0.23 11.60
C ASP A 139 3.96 1.06 12.55
N GLY A 140 4.00 2.39 12.31
CA GLY A 140 3.30 3.40 13.09
C GLY A 140 4.11 3.96 14.26
N ARG A 141 5.30 3.37 14.59
CA ARG A 141 6.21 3.87 15.65
C ARG A 141 7.67 3.93 15.21
N GLY A 142 8.08 2.97 14.40
CA GLY A 142 9.48 2.77 14.04
C GLY A 142 10.34 2.32 15.23
N VAL A 143 11.50 1.74 14.94
CA VAL A 143 12.47 1.33 15.96
C VAL A 143 13.42 2.48 16.22
N GLN A 144 13.26 3.16 17.36
CA GLN A 144 14.07 4.34 17.72
C GLN A 144 15.51 4.01 18.12
N ASN A 145 15.73 2.84 18.73
CA ASN A 145 17.05 2.41 19.19
C ASN A 145 17.85 1.80 18.04
N SER A 146 18.98 2.42 17.67
CA SER A 146 19.84 1.96 16.58
C SER A 146 20.43 0.57 16.81
N GLU A 147 20.75 0.19 18.07
CA GLU A 147 21.28 -1.13 18.36
C GLU A 147 20.22 -2.22 18.18
N ASN A 148 18.98 -1.97 18.61
CA ASN A 148 17.88 -2.90 18.40
C ASN A 148 17.58 -3.07 16.90
N MET A 149 17.59 -1.99 16.13
CA MET A 149 17.42 -2.05 14.68
C MET A 149 18.56 -2.84 14.02
N ARG A 150 19.81 -2.62 14.44
CA ARG A 150 20.99 -3.37 13.96
C ARG A 150 20.86 -4.86 14.21
N GLN A 151 20.44 -5.24 15.40
CA GLN A 151 20.25 -6.66 15.77
C GLN A 151 19.08 -7.27 14.99
N ALA A 152 17.96 -6.55 14.84
CA ALA A 152 16.84 -6.97 14.03
C ALA A 152 17.26 -7.21 12.57
N MET A 153 18.00 -6.28 11.97
CA MET A 153 18.52 -6.41 10.60
C MET A 153 19.43 -7.64 10.44
N ARG A 154 20.33 -7.90 11.39
CA ARG A 154 21.21 -9.09 11.36
C ARG A 154 20.42 -10.40 11.43
N ARG A 155 19.40 -10.45 12.31
CA ARG A 155 18.52 -11.63 12.43
C ARG A 155 17.63 -11.80 11.20
N ALA A 156 16.99 -10.74 10.74
CA ALA A 156 16.15 -10.79 9.54
C ALA A 156 16.94 -11.26 8.31
N LYS A 157 18.19 -10.76 8.12
CA LYS A 157 19.08 -11.22 7.05
C LYS A 157 19.40 -12.71 7.17
N ALA A 158 19.70 -13.21 8.37
CA ALA A 158 19.99 -14.62 8.60
C ALA A 158 18.78 -15.52 8.27
N LEU A 159 17.56 -14.99 8.44
CA LEU A 159 16.29 -15.65 8.12
C LEU A 159 15.86 -15.46 6.65
N GLY A 160 16.63 -14.73 5.83
CA GLY A 160 16.24 -14.38 4.47
C GLY A 160 15.01 -13.48 4.40
N LYS A 161 14.79 -12.66 5.43
CA LYS A 161 13.63 -11.77 5.55
C LYS A 161 14.02 -10.31 5.42
N LEU A 162 13.07 -9.51 5.01
CA LEU A 162 13.13 -8.08 4.81
C LEU A 162 12.75 -7.35 6.09
N ILE A 163 13.42 -6.24 6.40
CA ILE A 163 12.91 -5.22 7.35
C ILE A 163 12.15 -4.17 6.55
N VAL A 164 10.92 -3.90 6.96
CA VAL A 164 10.00 -2.92 6.38
C VAL A 164 9.74 -1.84 7.43
N ALA A 165 10.15 -0.60 7.18
CA ALA A 165 10.26 0.38 8.25
C ALA A 165 9.43 1.64 7.99
N HIS A 166 8.54 1.92 8.95
CA HIS A 166 8.02 3.26 9.18
C HIS A 166 9.16 4.11 9.77
N CYS A 167 9.58 5.13 9.02
CA CYS A 167 10.71 5.97 9.41
C CYS A 167 10.23 7.29 9.99
N GLU A 168 10.24 7.38 11.32
CA GLU A 168 9.93 8.60 12.04
C GLU A 168 10.77 8.70 13.31
N ASP A 169 11.67 9.69 13.39
CA ASP A 169 12.38 10.05 14.61
C ASP A 169 11.42 10.82 15.52
N GLU A 170 10.88 10.12 16.52
CA GLU A 170 9.88 10.66 17.46
C GLU A 170 10.42 11.88 18.23
N SER A 171 11.74 11.98 18.43
CA SER A 171 12.36 13.11 19.14
C SER A 171 12.26 14.42 18.37
N LEU A 172 12.08 14.35 17.05
CA LEU A 172 11.97 15.50 16.17
C LEU A 172 10.53 15.94 15.88
N VAL A 173 9.55 15.06 16.11
CA VAL A 173 8.12 15.35 15.82
C VAL A 173 7.58 16.54 16.62
N GLY A 174 8.02 16.72 17.88
CA GLY A 174 7.67 17.89 18.70
C GLY A 174 6.16 18.06 18.94
N GLY A 175 5.37 16.98 18.83
CA GLY A 175 3.91 17.02 18.92
C GLY A 175 3.25 17.61 17.66
N GLY A 176 3.98 17.72 16.55
CA GLY A 176 3.46 18.08 15.24
C GLY A 176 2.52 17.00 14.68
N TYR A 177 1.52 17.39 13.92
CA TYR A 177 0.49 16.48 13.43
C TYR A 177 0.11 16.69 11.96
N ILE A 178 0.62 17.74 11.33
CA ILE A 178 0.64 17.99 9.89
C ILE A 178 2.04 18.47 9.49
N HIS A 179 2.34 18.58 8.21
CA HIS A 179 3.63 19.07 7.74
C HIS A 179 3.97 20.47 8.31
N ASP A 180 5.21 20.67 8.77
CA ASP A 180 5.75 21.98 9.11
C ASP A 180 5.97 22.82 7.85
N GLY A 181 4.87 23.20 7.22
CA GLY A 181 4.83 23.87 5.93
C GLY A 181 4.02 25.17 5.95
N ALA A 182 3.64 25.60 4.75
CA ALA A 182 2.92 26.85 4.56
C ALA A 182 1.55 26.85 5.25
N TYR A 183 0.81 25.72 5.15
CA TYR A 183 -0.51 25.62 5.75
C TYR A 183 -0.45 25.68 7.28
N ALA A 184 0.45 24.92 7.90
CA ALA A 184 0.61 24.90 9.35
C ALA A 184 0.89 26.30 9.91
N ARG A 185 1.83 27.01 9.29
CA ARG A 185 2.17 28.38 9.69
C ARG A 185 1.01 29.36 9.50
N ALA A 186 0.29 29.26 8.39
CA ALA A 186 -0.82 30.17 8.09
C ALA A 186 -2.03 29.98 9.02
N HIS A 187 -2.25 28.76 9.52
CA HIS A 187 -3.43 28.40 10.30
C HIS A 187 -3.12 28.12 11.80
N GLY A 188 -1.87 28.31 12.23
CA GLY A 188 -1.47 28.14 13.63
C GLY A 188 -1.42 26.68 14.12
N HIS A 189 -1.19 25.72 13.21
CA HIS A 189 -1.03 24.32 13.56
C HIS A 189 0.41 23.99 13.96
N ARG A 190 0.58 22.94 14.75
CA ARG A 190 1.89 22.38 15.08
C ARG A 190 2.39 21.52 13.92
N GLY A 191 3.54 21.92 13.38
CA GLY A 191 4.17 21.23 12.25
C GLY A 191 5.01 20.02 12.67
N ASN A 192 4.94 18.94 11.88
CA ASN A 192 5.85 17.81 11.91
C ASN A 192 6.93 18.06 10.83
N PRO A 193 8.19 18.30 11.21
CA PRO A 193 9.23 18.63 10.26
C PRO A 193 9.61 17.43 9.38
N SER A 194 10.02 17.68 8.14
CA SER A 194 10.51 16.62 7.23
C SER A 194 11.69 15.84 7.81
N ALA A 195 12.47 16.48 8.70
CA ALA A 195 13.60 15.84 9.38
C ALA A 195 13.19 14.63 10.24
N SER A 196 11.96 14.57 10.74
CA SER A 196 11.48 13.40 11.48
C SER A 196 11.52 12.12 10.63
N GLU A 197 11.27 12.21 9.32
CA GLU A 197 11.33 11.07 8.41
C GLU A 197 12.77 10.81 7.94
N TRP A 198 13.37 11.77 7.23
CA TRP A 198 14.63 11.51 6.54
C TRP A 198 15.82 11.26 7.49
N LYS A 199 15.80 11.75 8.73
CA LYS A 199 16.86 11.45 9.71
C LYS A 199 16.84 9.98 10.12
N GLN A 200 15.68 9.39 10.28
CA GLN A 200 15.60 7.94 10.54
C GLN A 200 15.97 7.14 9.30
N VAL A 201 15.55 7.56 8.11
CA VAL A 201 15.99 6.94 6.83
C VAL A 201 17.51 6.96 6.73
N GLU A 202 18.16 8.11 6.98
CA GLU A 202 19.63 8.25 6.98
C GLU A 202 20.29 7.26 7.94
N ARG A 203 19.79 7.16 9.18
CA ARG A 203 20.30 6.23 10.19
C ARG A 203 20.15 4.78 9.75
N ASP A 204 18.97 4.42 9.23
CA ASP A 204 18.68 3.02 8.88
C ASP A 204 19.48 2.59 7.64
N LEU A 205 19.67 3.46 6.67
CA LEU A 205 20.51 3.19 5.50
C LEU A 205 21.98 2.96 5.88
N ALA A 206 22.51 3.67 6.89
CA ALA A 206 23.82 3.38 7.42
C ALA A 206 23.90 1.98 8.08
N LEU A 207 22.84 1.56 8.77
CA LEU A 207 22.73 0.20 9.31
C LEU A 207 22.58 -0.87 8.23
N VAL A 208 21.89 -0.55 7.13
CA VAL A 208 21.83 -1.44 5.94
C VAL A 208 23.22 -1.62 5.34
N GLU A 209 23.99 -0.55 5.18
CA GLU A 209 25.37 -0.62 4.68
C GLU A 209 26.26 -1.48 5.59
N GLU A 210 26.10 -1.37 6.91
CA GLU A 210 26.83 -2.18 7.92
C GLU A 210 26.41 -3.66 7.89
N THR A 211 25.10 -3.95 7.87
CA THR A 211 24.56 -5.30 8.07
C THR A 211 24.37 -6.07 6.77
N GLY A 212 24.16 -5.37 5.67
CA GLY A 212 23.78 -5.94 4.38
C GLY A 212 22.39 -6.59 4.42
N CYS A 213 21.49 -6.12 5.29
CA CYS A 213 20.10 -6.57 5.35
C CYS A 213 19.31 -6.02 4.19
N ALA A 214 18.41 -6.82 3.60
CA ALA A 214 17.39 -6.32 2.70
C ALA A 214 16.43 -5.39 3.45
N TYR A 215 16.17 -4.21 2.90
CA TYR A 215 15.44 -3.15 3.58
C TYR A 215 14.40 -2.48 2.68
N HIS A 216 13.25 -2.12 3.24
CA HIS A 216 12.21 -1.41 2.53
C HIS A 216 11.72 -0.23 3.36
N VAL A 217 11.71 0.97 2.76
CA VAL A 217 11.24 2.20 3.40
C VAL A 217 9.77 2.41 3.06
N CYS A 218 8.91 2.41 4.09
CA CYS A 218 7.47 2.64 3.95
C CYS A 218 7.16 4.08 3.55
N HIS A 219 6.06 4.26 2.81
CA HIS A 219 5.34 5.52 2.57
C HIS A 219 6.20 6.80 2.56
N VAL A 220 7.31 6.76 1.80
CA VAL A 220 8.23 7.92 1.65
C VAL A 220 7.46 9.16 1.24
N SER A 221 7.65 10.24 2.00
CA SER A 221 6.94 11.51 1.80
C SER A 221 7.87 12.72 1.54
N THR A 222 9.17 12.63 1.82
CA THR A 222 10.11 13.76 1.74
C THR A 222 11.13 13.62 0.63
N LYS A 223 11.52 14.73 0.02
CA LYS A 223 12.54 14.79 -1.03
C LYS A 223 13.93 14.36 -0.55
N GLU A 224 14.25 14.63 0.71
CA GLU A 224 15.49 14.20 1.33
C GLU A 224 15.57 12.68 1.45
N SER A 225 14.47 12.02 1.82
CA SER A 225 14.39 10.55 1.86
C SER A 225 14.57 9.96 0.46
N VAL A 226 13.95 10.54 -0.57
CA VAL A 226 14.14 10.09 -1.96
C VAL A 226 15.61 10.16 -2.35
N GLU A 227 16.30 11.26 -2.04
CA GLU A 227 17.71 11.44 -2.37
C GLU A 227 18.62 10.44 -1.62
N LEU A 228 18.37 10.21 -0.33
CA LEU A 228 19.11 9.22 0.48
C LEU A 228 18.94 7.81 -0.08
N ILE A 229 17.71 7.43 -0.46
CA ILE A 229 17.43 6.12 -1.06
C ILE A 229 18.10 5.99 -2.43
N ARG A 230 18.09 7.05 -3.26
CA ARG A 230 18.79 7.08 -4.55
C ARG A 230 20.28 6.80 -4.37
N GLN A 231 20.92 7.46 -3.41
CA GLN A 231 22.34 7.26 -3.09
C GLN A 231 22.61 5.85 -2.56
N ALA A 232 21.73 5.29 -1.72
CA ALA A 232 21.87 3.92 -1.22
C ALA A 232 21.78 2.88 -2.36
N LYS A 233 20.84 3.04 -3.28
CA LYS A 233 20.72 2.19 -4.48
C LYS A 233 21.93 2.33 -5.40
N ALA A 234 22.45 3.54 -5.60
CA ALA A 234 23.66 3.76 -6.39
C ALA A 234 24.91 3.11 -5.80
N LYS A 235 24.96 2.90 -4.48
CA LYS A 235 25.98 2.11 -3.80
C LYS A 235 25.78 0.59 -3.91
N GLY A 236 24.66 0.14 -4.50
CA GLY A 236 24.32 -1.27 -4.62
C GLY A 236 23.73 -1.89 -3.34
N LEU A 237 23.24 -1.09 -2.41
CA LEU A 237 22.54 -1.59 -1.23
C LEU A 237 21.18 -2.21 -1.63
N ASP A 238 20.79 -3.28 -0.96
CA ASP A 238 19.50 -3.94 -1.19
C ASP A 238 18.37 -3.17 -0.51
N VAL A 239 18.01 -2.03 -1.10
CA VAL A 239 17.00 -1.09 -0.60
C VAL A 239 15.92 -0.88 -1.65
N THR A 240 14.66 -0.92 -1.20
CA THR A 240 13.48 -0.49 -1.96
C THR A 240 12.66 0.48 -1.12
N CYS A 241 11.73 1.18 -1.76
CA CYS A 241 10.78 2.04 -1.05
C CYS A 241 9.43 2.10 -1.77
N GLU A 242 8.44 2.51 -1.01
CA GLU A 242 7.12 2.84 -1.51
C GLU A 242 6.76 4.30 -1.23
N THR A 243 5.86 4.86 -2.02
CA THR A 243 5.11 6.07 -1.72
C THR A 243 3.62 5.78 -1.83
N THR A 244 2.78 6.78 -1.62
CA THR A 244 1.32 6.59 -1.60
C THR A 244 0.60 7.47 -2.60
N PRO A 245 -0.63 7.11 -3.05
CA PRO A 245 -1.40 7.95 -3.95
C PRO A 245 -1.60 9.37 -3.45
N HIS A 246 -1.81 9.55 -2.15
CA HIS A 246 -2.07 10.87 -1.58
C HIS A 246 -0.84 11.79 -1.58
N TYR A 247 0.39 11.28 -1.45
CA TYR A 247 1.60 12.10 -1.58
C TYR A 247 1.94 12.46 -3.03
N LEU A 248 1.45 11.68 -3.99
CA LEU A 248 1.66 11.97 -5.42
C LEU A 248 0.66 13.00 -5.96
N VAL A 249 -0.50 13.15 -5.30
CA VAL A 249 -1.60 14.02 -5.77
C VAL A 249 -1.71 15.30 -4.97
N PHE A 250 -1.54 15.27 -3.66
CA PHE A 250 -1.69 16.43 -2.79
C PHE A 250 -0.36 17.03 -2.35
N ASN A 251 -0.40 18.30 -2.00
CA ASN A 251 0.63 19.00 -1.25
C ASN A 251 0.01 19.79 -0.08
N ASP A 252 0.82 20.31 0.82
CA ASP A 252 0.38 20.97 2.05
C ASP A 252 -0.53 22.19 1.84
N THR A 253 -0.45 22.86 0.69
CA THR A 253 -1.33 24.01 0.39
C THR A 253 -2.76 23.60 0.05
N MET A 254 -3.00 22.31 -0.18
CA MET A 254 -4.30 21.74 -0.52
C MET A 254 -5.02 21.15 0.71
N LEU A 255 -4.42 21.24 1.90
CA LEU A 255 -5.01 20.76 3.15
C LEU A 255 -6.32 21.50 3.46
N GLN A 256 -7.20 20.82 4.18
CA GLN A 256 -8.47 21.35 4.69
C GLN A 256 -8.58 21.04 6.18
N GLU A 257 -9.37 21.81 6.93
CA GLU A 257 -9.69 21.57 8.35
C GLU A 257 -10.61 20.35 8.53
N ASP A 258 -10.16 19.20 8.01
CA ASP A 258 -10.93 17.96 7.95
C ASP A 258 -10.02 16.76 8.22
N GLY A 259 -10.51 15.83 9.05
CA GLY A 259 -9.78 14.61 9.38
C GLY A 259 -9.41 13.74 8.16
N ARG A 260 -10.06 13.94 7.01
CA ARG A 260 -9.71 13.26 5.76
C ARG A 260 -8.30 13.59 5.25
N PHE A 261 -7.71 14.70 5.70
CA PHE A 261 -6.35 15.13 5.38
C PHE A 261 -5.33 14.82 6.49
N LYS A 262 -5.74 14.01 7.48
CA LYS A 262 -4.89 13.61 8.60
C LYS A 262 -4.37 12.19 8.43
N MET A 263 -3.08 12.06 8.13
CA MET A 263 -2.32 10.80 8.04
C MET A 263 -0.88 11.01 8.53
N ASN A 264 -0.14 9.95 8.73
CA ASN A 264 1.27 9.98 9.11
C ASN A 264 2.07 8.96 8.29
N PRO A 265 3.11 9.43 7.56
CA PRO A 265 3.61 10.81 7.39
C PRO A 265 2.55 11.79 6.89
N PRO A 266 2.66 13.10 7.24
CA PRO A 266 1.72 14.10 6.74
C PRO A 266 1.95 14.42 5.26
N ILE A 267 0.93 14.94 4.56
CA ILE A 267 1.06 15.50 3.22
C ILE A 267 2.08 16.64 3.27
N ARG A 268 3.15 16.52 2.49
CA ARG A 268 4.31 17.42 2.47
C ARG A 268 4.16 18.54 1.44
N SER A 269 5.24 19.27 1.21
CA SER A 269 5.29 20.41 0.28
C SER A 269 5.19 19.98 -1.19
N GLU A 270 4.93 20.94 -2.08
CA GLU A 270 4.99 20.69 -3.52
C GLU A 270 6.37 20.23 -4.00
N ALA A 271 7.45 20.72 -3.39
CA ALA A 271 8.81 20.27 -3.69
C ALA A 271 9.02 18.79 -3.35
N ASP A 272 8.42 18.30 -2.26
CA ASP A 272 8.46 16.88 -1.88
C ASP A 272 7.66 16.04 -2.88
N ARG A 273 6.45 16.48 -3.24
CA ARG A 273 5.61 15.82 -4.24
C ARG A 273 6.33 15.67 -5.59
N GLN A 274 6.99 16.72 -6.06
CA GLN A 274 7.76 16.69 -7.31
C GLN A 274 8.96 15.73 -7.23
N ALA A 275 9.63 15.67 -6.08
CA ALA A 275 10.73 14.73 -5.87
C ALA A 275 10.26 13.26 -5.89
N LEU A 276 9.08 12.96 -5.34
CA LEU A 276 8.48 11.62 -5.42
C LEU A 276 8.17 11.24 -6.88
N LEU A 277 7.56 12.14 -7.65
CA LEU A 277 7.27 11.91 -9.07
C LEU A 277 8.57 11.69 -9.88
N ALA A 278 9.60 12.50 -9.63
CA ALA A 278 10.92 12.31 -10.26
C ALA A 278 11.55 10.97 -9.84
N GLY A 279 11.40 10.58 -8.56
CA GLY A 279 11.88 9.30 -8.04
C GLY A 279 11.20 8.09 -8.67
N ILE A 280 9.92 8.21 -9.04
CA ILE A 280 9.22 7.17 -9.83
C ILE A 280 9.81 7.09 -11.24
N GLN A 281 10.04 8.24 -11.89
CA GLN A 281 10.53 8.30 -13.26
C GLN A 281 11.95 7.75 -13.40
N ASP A 282 12.81 7.95 -12.42
CA ASP A 282 14.20 7.47 -12.41
C ASP A 282 14.39 6.10 -11.74
N GLY A 283 13.31 5.48 -11.22
CA GLY A 283 13.33 4.16 -10.57
C GLY A 283 13.85 4.17 -9.13
N THR A 284 13.99 5.34 -8.50
CA THR A 284 14.33 5.45 -7.07
C THR A 284 13.17 4.99 -6.19
N VAL A 285 11.94 5.40 -6.52
CA VAL A 285 10.70 4.93 -5.87
C VAL A 285 10.21 3.71 -6.63
N ASP A 286 10.17 2.57 -5.94
CA ASP A 286 9.92 1.28 -6.57
C ASP A 286 8.45 0.98 -6.76
N MET A 287 7.60 1.38 -5.80
CA MET A 287 6.20 0.98 -5.79
C MET A 287 5.30 2.01 -5.14
N VAL A 288 4.01 1.83 -5.34
CA VAL A 288 2.95 2.57 -4.65
C VAL A 288 2.17 1.59 -3.80
N ALA A 289 2.09 1.89 -2.50
CA ALA A 289 1.20 1.24 -1.56
C ALA A 289 0.16 2.24 -1.07
N THR A 290 -0.97 1.77 -0.54
CA THR A 290 -2.06 2.69 -0.19
C THR A 290 -1.93 3.30 1.18
N ASP A 291 -1.22 2.65 2.10
CA ASP A 291 -1.33 2.92 3.53
C ASP A 291 -2.80 3.00 3.97
N HIS A 292 -3.60 2.02 3.51
CA HIS A 292 -5.01 1.92 3.87
C HIS A 292 -5.16 1.73 5.37
N ALA A 293 -5.51 2.82 6.06
CA ALA A 293 -5.54 2.89 7.52
C ALA A 293 -6.90 3.40 8.04
N PRO A 294 -7.93 2.53 8.00
CA PRO A 294 -9.31 2.89 8.36
C PRO A 294 -9.46 3.22 9.84
N HIS A 295 -10.36 4.18 10.10
CA HIS A 295 -10.82 4.61 11.41
C HIS A 295 -12.33 4.84 11.39
N THR A 296 -12.95 4.85 12.59
CA THR A 296 -14.39 5.15 12.70
C THR A 296 -14.67 6.63 12.38
N ALA A 297 -15.92 6.95 12.09
CA ALA A 297 -16.34 8.33 11.83
C ALA A 297 -16.00 9.26 13.00
N GLU A 298 -16.19 8.80 14.24
CA GLU A 298 -15.90 9.56 15.45
C GLU A 298 -14.39 9.85 15.60
N GLU A 299 -13.55 8.85 15.27
CA GLU A 299 -12.09 9.01 15.32
C GLU A 299 -11.56 9.96 14.24
N LYS A 300 -12.33 10.23 13.21
CA LYS A 300 -12.01 11.16 12.11
C LYS A 300 -12.75 12.49 12.16
N ALA A 301 -13.63 12.71 13.16
CA ALA A 301 -14.42 13.94 13.29
C ALA A 301 -13.68 15.12 13.92
N GLY A 302 -12.44 14.94 14.38
CA GLY A 302 -11.68 15.93 15.15
C GLY A 302 -10.87 16.94 14.34
N GLY A 303 -11.12 17.07 13.02
CA GLY A 303 -10.31 17.93 12.14
C GLY A 303 -8.86 17.45 12.04
N LEU A 304 -7.94 18.36 11.71
CA LEU A 304 -6.52 18.01 11.55
C LEU A 304 -5.83 17.71 12.89
N GLU A 305 -6.20 18.40 13.97
CA GLU A 305 -5.49 18.23 15.25
C GLU A 305 -5.89 16.94 15.98
N LYS A 306 -7.19 16.69 16.12
CA LYS A 306 -7.70 15.67 17.04
C LYS A 306 -8.09 14.36 16.38
N SER A 307 -8.21 14.31 15.05
CA SER A 307 -8.44 13.04 14.34
C SER A 307 -7.25 12.11 14.50
N LEU A 308 -7.50 10.81 14.48
CA LEU A 308 -6.43 9.82 14.39
C LEU A 308 -5.82 9.83 12.97
N ASN A 309 -4.53 9.48 12.89
CA ASN A 309 -3.81 9.37 11.62
C ASN A 309 -4.29 8.17 10.82
N GLY A 310 -4.58 8.37 9.53
CA GLY A 310 -4.95 7.31 8.60
C GLY A 310 -6.16 7.67 7.74
N ILE A 311 -6.16 7.14 6.53
CA ILE A 311 -7.20 7.28 5.51
C ILE A 311 -7.46 5.94 4.85
N VAL A 312 -8.59 5.79 4.16
CA VAL A 312 -8.82 4.63 3.29
C VAL A 312 -8.31 4.90 1.89
N GLY A 313 -7.62 3.94 1.29
CA GLY A 313 -6.92 4.09 0.00
C GLY A 313 -7.15 2.97 -1.01
N LEU A 314 -7.42 1.72 -0.58
CA LEU A 314 -7.50 0.55 -1.44
C LEU A 314 -8.43 0.75 -2.65
N GLU A 315 -9.63 1.26 -2.43
CA GLU A 315 -10.66 1.40 -3.46
C GLU A 315 -10.46 2.61 -4.37
N THR A 316 -9.50 3.48 -4.07
CA THR A 316 -9.27 4.73 -4.80
C THR A 316 -7.90 4.81 -5.46
N ALA A 317 -6.95 3.93 -5.13
CA ALA A 317 -5.56 4.02 -5.58
C ALA A 317 -5.44 4.02 -7.11
N PHE A 318 -5.91 2.96 -7.79
CA PHE A 318 -5.79 2.87 -9.24
C PHE A 318 -6.55 3.99 -9.96
N PRO A 319 -7.85 4.25 -9.71
CA PRO A 319 -8.58 5.28 -10.44
C PRO A 319 -8.00 6.68 -10.21
N VAL A 320 -7.51 7.00 -9.02
CA VAL A 320 -6.86 8.29 -8.73
C VAL A 320 -5.54 8.42 -9.50
N LEU A 321 -4.65 7.44 -9.40
CA LEU A 321 -3.35 7.47 -10.09
C LEU A 321 -3.51 7.44 -11.61
N TYR A 322 -4.43 6.64 -12.13
CA TYR A 322 -4.75 6.60 -13.55
C TYR A 322 -5.23 7.97 -14.03
N THR A 323 -6.16 8.59 -13.29
CA THR A 323 -6.74 9.88 -13.65
C THR A 323 -5.72 11.02 -13.55
N GLN A 324 -4.95 11.07 -12.47
CA GLN A 324 -4.09 12.21 -12.14
C GLN A 324 -2.69 12.11 -12.77
N LEU A 325 -2.22 10.90 -13.07
CA LEU A 325 -0.83 10.72 -13.54
C LEU A 325 -0.76 10.10 -14.93
N VAL A 326 -1.61 9.10 -15.25
CA VAL A 326 -1.54 8.42 -16.55
C VAL A 326 -2.27 9.20 -17.64
N ARG A 327 -3.50 9.62 -17.39
CA ARG A 327 -4.27 10.38 -18.40
C ARG A 327 -3.62 11.68 -18.84
N PRO A 328 -2.98 12.48 -17.97
CA PRO A 328 -2.22 13.67 -18.37
C PRO A 328 -0.84 13.35 -18.95
N GLY A 329 -0.39 12.09 -18.95
CA GLY A 329 0.89 11.68 -19.54
C GLY A 329 2.11 11.90 -18.63
N ILE A 330 1.91 12.07 -17.32
CA ILE A 330 3.01 12.14 -16.34
C ILE A 330 3.66 10.75 -16.18
N LEU A 331 2.84 9.69 -16.16
CA LEU A 331 3.26 8.29 -16.18
C LEU A 331 2.60 7.58 -17.36
N THR A 332 3.25 6.54 -17.84
CA THR A 332 2.61 5.56 -18.72
C THR A 332 1.76 4.58 -17.92
N LEU A 333 0.78 3.94 -18.55
CA LEU A 333 0.00 2.90 -17.90
C LEU A 333 0.87 1.70 -17.47
N ALA A 334 1.91 1.39 -18.25
CA ALA A 334 2.88 0.36 -17.91
C ALA A 334 3.63 0.67 -16.61
N GLN A 335 4.12 1.90 -16.46
CA GLN A 335 4.77 2.32 -15.22
C GLN A 335 3.81 2.22 -14.03
N LEU A 336 2.53 2.56 -14.19
CA LEU A 336 1.54 2.39 -13.12
C LEU A 336 1.36 0.91 -12.74
N VAL A 337 1.33 0.00 -13.74
CA VAL A 337 1.27 -1.45 -13.48
C VAL A 337 2.55 -1.94 -12.79
N ASP A 338 3.71 -1.44 -13.19
CA ASP A 338 4.97 -1.80 -12.52
C ASP A 338 4.97 -1.37 -11.05
N LEU A 339 4.46 -0.18 -10.75
CA LEU A 339 4.37 0.34 -9.38
C LEU A 339 3.35 -0.41 -8.51
N MET A 340 2.26 -0.93 -9.08
CA MET A 340 1.17 -1.55 -8.32
C MET A 340 1.17 -3.09 -8.38
N HIS A 341 1.94 -3.69 -9.28
CA HIS A 341 2.02 -5.15 -9.40
C HIS A 341 3.47 -5.65 -9.54
N THR A 342 4.18 -5.31 -10.63
CA THR A 342 5.44 -5.98 -11.00
C THR A 342 6.51 -5.83 -9.92
N ASN A 343 6.72 -4.61 -9.44
CA ASN A 343 7.77 -4.32 -8.46
C ASN A 343 7.43 -4.85 -7.06
N PRO A 344 6.21 -4.60 -6.50
CA PRO A 344 5.86 -5.18 -5.20
C PRO A 344 5.82 -6.71 -5.25
N ALA A 345 5.26 -7.32 -6.30
CA ALA A 345 5.25 -8.77 -6.46
C ALA A 345 6.66 -9.36 -6.46
N LYS A 346 7.57 -8.76 -7.22
CA LYS A 346 8.98 -9.17 -7.28
C LYS A 346 9.70 -9.02 -5.95
N ARG A 347 9.52 -7.87 -5.28
CA ARG A 347 10.23 -7.57 -4.03
C ARG A 347 9.83 -8.48 -2.89
N PHE A 348 8.54 -8.76 -2.78
CA PHE A 348 7.97 -9.54 -1.68
C PHE A 348 7.73 -11.02 -2.04
N GLY A 349 8.00 -11.42 -3.29
CA GLY A 349 7.77 -12.79 -3.75
C GLY A 349 6.27 -13.16 -3.82
N LEU A 350 5.42 -12.20 -4.18
CA LEU A 350 3.97 -12.32 -4.14
C LEU A 350 3.34 -12.18 -5.53
N GLY A 351 2.09 -12.64 -5.63
CA GLY A 351 1.28 -12.47 -6.84
C GLY A 351 1.63 -13.45 -7.95
N GLY A 352 0.84 -13.38 -9.03
CA GLY A 352 1.02 -14.11 -10.28
C GLY A 352 0.98 -13.14 -11.45
N GLY A 353 1.35 -13.63 -12.63
CA GLY A 353 1.31 -12.84 -13.87
C GLY A 353 0.13 -13.23 -14.76
N LEU A 354 0.10 -12.66 -15.97
CA LEU A 354 -0.87 -13.00 -17.02
C LEU A 354 -0.42 -14.20 -17.87
N GLU A 355 0.56 -14.97 -17.41
CA GLU A 355 1.09 -16.10 -18.15
C GLU A 355 0.15 -17.30 -18.10
N VAL A 356 0.08 -18.05 -19.20
CA VAL A 356 -0.73 -19.27 -19.24
C VAL A 356 -0.18 -20.28 -18.24
N GLY A 357 -1.04 -20.75 -17.33
CA GLY A 357 -0.67 -21.68 -16.27
C GLY A 357 -0.36 -21.01 -14.91
N ALA A 358 -0.20 -19.69 -14.86
CA ALA A 358 -0.11 -18.94 -13.59
C ALA A 358 -1.43 -19.03 -12.81
N PRO A 359 -1.40 -18.83 -11.47
CA PRO A 359 -2.61 -18.61 -10.69
C PRO A 359 -3.43 -17.44 -11.28
N ALA A 360 -4.74 -17.58 -11.32
CA ALA A 360 -5.62 -16.53 -11.84
C ALA A 360 -5.82 -15.42 -10.80
N ASP A 361 -4.79 -14.62 -10.59
CA ASP A 361 -4.78 -13.39 -9.82
C ASP A 361 -4.84 -12.22 -10.78
N LEU A 362 -6.06 -11.77 -11.12
CA LEU A 362 -6.34 -10.88 -12.23
C LEU A 362 -7.34 -9.81 -11.83
N THR A 363 -7.22 -8.64 -12.46
CA THR A 363 -8.25 -7.60 -12.32
C THR A 363 -8.57 -6.97 -13.68
N VAL A 364 -9.81 -6.52 -13.83
CA VAL A 364 -10.31 -5.89 -15.07
C VAL A 364 -10.92 -4.55 -14.76
N PHE A 365 -10.50 -3.53 -15.49
CA PHE A 365 -11.01 -2.18 -15.36
C PHE A 365 -11.60 -1.67 -16.68
N ASP A 366 -12.70 -0.92 -16.58
CA ASP A 366 -13.13 -0.04 -17.65
C ASP A 366 -12.41 1.30 -17.49
N LEU A 367 -11.44 1.56 -18.36
CA LEU A 367 -10.58 2.74 -18.30
C LEU A 367 -11.28 4.03 -18.72
N ASP A 368 -12.39 3.93 -19.45
CA ASP A 368 -13.17 5.06 -19.94
C ASP A 368 -14.34 5.40 -19.00
N ALA A 369 -14.72 4.49 -18.11
CA ALA A 369 -15.76 4.73 -17.12
C ALA A 369 -15.37 5.85 -16.16
N CYS A 370 -16.22 6.90 -16.12
CA CYS A 370 -16.04 8.10 -15.32
C CYS A 370 -17.05 8.11 -14.17
N TYR A 371 -16.58 8.37 -12.94
CA TYR A 371 -17.47 8.45 -11.78
C TYR A 371 -16.88 9.35 -10.68
N THR A 372 -17.74 9.74 -9.74
CA THR A 372 -17.33 10.51 -8.56
C THR A 372 -17.10 9.57 -7.39
N ILE A 373 -15.97 9.72 -6.69
CA ILE A 373 -15.65 8.96 -5.47
C ILE A 373 -16.60 9.38 -4.35
N ARG A 374 -17.37 8.43 -3.83
CA ARG A 374 -18.32 8.64 -2.75
C ARG A 374 -18.07 7.67 -1.61
N PRO A 375 -18.07 8.13 -0.34
CA PRO A 375 -17.81 7.28 0.83
C PRO A 375 -18.80 6.12 0.98
N GLU A 376 -20.05 6.31 0.54
CA GLU A 376 -21.10 5.29 0.57
C GLU A 376 -20.84 4.11 -0.35
N ASP A 377 -20.00 4.28 -1.37
CA ASP A 377 -19.63 3.22 -2.31
C ASP A 377 -18.48 2.34 -1.79
N PHE A 378 -17.78 2.75 -0.73
CA PHE A 378 -16.67 1.97 -0.16
C PHE A 378 -17.16 0.72 0.56
N LEU A 379 -16.47 -0.39 0.36
CA LEU A 379 -16.67 -1.66 1.08
C LEU A 379 -15.90 -1.70 2.39
N SER A 380 -14.80 -0.94 2.51
CA SER A 380 -14.12 -0.70 3.78
C SER A 380 -15.10 -0.15 4.83
N GLN A 381 -14.93 -0.51 6.10
CA GLN A 381 -15.70 0.09 7.19
C GLN A 381 -15.34 1.57 7.37
N GLY A 382 -14.06 1.91 7.25
CA GLY A 382 -13.61 3.30 7.22
C GLY A 382 -14.10 4.02 5.98
N LYS A 383 -14.44 5.32 6.12
CA LYS A 383 -14.99 6.14 5.03
C LYS A 383 -14.19 7.43 4.78
N SER A 384 -13.10 7.62 5.52
CA SER A 384 -12.32 8.86 5.48
C SER A 384 -11.26 8.82 4.38
N SER A 385 -11.48 9.57 3.30
CA SER A 385 -10.53 9.69 2.18
C SER A 385 -10.47 11.12 1.67
N PRO A 386 -9.27 11.69 1.44
CA PRO A 386 -9.12 13.04 0.86
C PRO A 386 -9.56 13.09 -0.61
N PHE A 387 -9.74 11.95 -1.26
CA PHE A 387 -10.20 11.84 -2.64
C PHE A 387 -11.73 11.91 -2.79
N THR A 388 -12.47 11.92 -1.69
CA THR A 388 -13.94 12.05 -1.71
C THR A 388 -14.38 13.27 -2.49
N GLY A 389 -15.35 13.09 -3.41
CA GLY A 389 -15.86 14.14 -4.26
C GLY A 389 -15.07 14.36 -5.56
N GLN A 390 -13.91 13.74 -5.73
CA GLN A 390 -13.17 13.82 -6.98
C GLN A 390 -13.82 12.96 -8.08
N THR A 391 -13.80 13.46 -9.29
CA THR A 391 -14.17 12.70 -10.49
C THR A 391 -12.94 11.97 -11.01
N VAL A 392 -13.08 10.66 -11.20
CA VAL A 392 -12.01 9.77 -11.64
C VAL A 392 -12.45 8.87 -12.78
N TYR A 393 -11.46 8.31 -13.46
CA TYR A 393 -11.62 7.31 -14.52
C TYR A 393 -10.99 5.99 -14.09
N GLY A 394 -11.47 4.89 -14.67
CA GLY A 394 -10.95 3.56 -14.37
C GLY A 394 -11.76 2.85 -13.30
N LYS A 395 -12.92 2.29 -13.67
CA LYS A 395 -13.81 1.56 -12.78
C LYS A 395 -13.45 0.07 -12.78
N CYS A 396 -13.23 -0.52 -11.61
CA CYS A 396 -13.03 -1.95 -11.47
C CYS A 396 -14.31 -2.70 -11.86
N LEU A 397 -14.19 -3.67 -12.76
CA LEU A 397 -15.29 -4.52 -13.23
C LEU A 397 -15.23 -5.92 -12.61
N LEU A 398 -14.03 -6.45 -12.41
CA LEU A 398 -13.83 -7.82 -11.94
C LEU A 398 -12.46 -7.94 -11.25
N THR A 399 -12.40 -8.69 -10.17
CA THR A 399 -11.16 -9.16 -9.56
C THR A 399 -11.27 -10.64 -9.25
N LEU A 400 -10.31 -11.41 -9.75
CA LEU A 400 -10.12 -12.83 -9.45
C LEU A 400 -8.90 -12.99 -8.55
N SER A 401 -9.05 -13.74 -7.48
CA SER A 401 -7.94 -14.12 -6.59
C SER A 401 -7.92 -15.64 -6.42
N GLY A 402 -6.78 -16.25 -6.72
CA GLY A 402 -6.66 -17.71 -6.72
C GLY A 402 -7.66 -18.44 -7.63
N GLY A 403 -8.12 -17.77 -8.70
CA GLY A 403 -9.13 -18.31 -9.62
C GLY A 403 -10.59 -18.21 -9.11
N THR A 404 -10.81 -17.53 -7.98
CA THR A 404 -12.15 -17.27 -7.43
C THR A 404 -12.53 -15.82 -7.68
N ILE A 405 -13.81 -15.54 -7.98
CA ILE A 405 -14.33 -14.18 -8.09
C ILE A 405 -14.33 -13.55 -6.69
N ALA A 406 -13.38 -12.63 -6.45
CA ALA A 406 -13.31 -11.87 -5.20
C ALA A 406 -14.18 -10.59 -5.27
N TRP A 407 -14.31 -10.01 -6.47
CA TRP A 407 -15.18 -8.86 -6.76
C TRP A 407 -15.73 -8.94 -8.18
N GLN A 408 -16.98 -8.51 -8.34
CA GLN A 408 -17.60 -8.29 -9.66
C GLN A 408 -18.59 -7.13 -9.55
N ALA A 409 -18.47 -6.16 -10.46
CA ALA A 409 -19.45 -5.09 -10.58
C ALA A 409 -20.84 -5.64 -10.94
N LYS A 410 -21.88 -5.14 -10.30
CA LYS A 410 -23.26 -5.58 -10.60
C LYS A 410 -23.60 -5.15 -12.03
N GLY A 411 -24.11 -6.07 -12.84
CA GLY A 411 -24.65 -5.77 -14.17
C GLY A 411 -25.82 -4.83 -14.04
N GLY A 412 -25.63 -3.56 -14.42
CA GLY A 412 -26.66 -2.51 -14.31
C GLY A 412 -26.09 -1.10 -14.05
N ASP A 413 -24.87 -0.99 -13.59
CA ASP A 413 -24.17 0.29 -13.42
C ASP A 413 -23.51 0.76 -14.75
N GLN A 414 -24.20 0.62 -15.85
CA GLN A 414 -23.87 1.28 -17.12
C GLN A 414 -24.63 2.60 -17.15
N GLY A 415 -24.10 3.62 -16.48
CA GLY A 415 -24.59 4.98 -16.50
C GLY A 415 -23.49 5.92 -16.98
#